data_c6db2624bd48ee983614d634436b7578
#
_entry.id   c6db2624bd48ee983614d634436b7578
#
_cell.length_a   1.000
_cell.length_b   1.000
_cell.length_c   1.000
_cell.angle_alpha   90.00
_cell.angle_beta   90.00
_cell.angle_gamma   90.00
#
_symmetry.space_group_name_H-M   'P 1'
#
loop_
_entity.id
_entity.type
_entity.pdbx_description
1 polymer ?
#
loop_
_entity_poly.entity_id
_entity_poly.type
_entity_poly.pdbx_seq_one_letter_code
_entity_poly.pdbx_strand_id
1 'polypeptide(L)'
;PNPEMNKKDYDILNTEVYGGPILSTWFDRPLSFSGRVFVEGNSAFKPKKYFINYDKDLFIIPSLCIHQNRGVNDGMAINAQKDTLPLVSISKDKNKFSLTALLAKELKVKESEILSYDLSLHSREKGCILGANDEFISVGRLDNLAAFHASLNSLIDNKDKKNTCIVVGYD
;
A
#
# COMPACT_ATOMS: atom_id res chain seq x y z
N PRO A 1 -11.34 13.91 4.46
CA PRO A 1 -11.78 12.91 5.43
C PRO A 1 -10.62 12.61 6.39
N ASN A 2 -10.90 12.38 7.66
CA ASN A 2 -9.87 11.99 8.62
C ASN A 2 -9.41 10.55 8.27
N PRO A 3 -8.12 10.32 8.00
CA PRO A 3 -7.63 8.98 7.69
C PRO A 3 -7.66 8.05 8.90
N GLU A 4 -7.73 8.59 10.10
CA GLU A 4 -7.72 7.83 11.35
C GLU A 4 -9.12 7.68 11.89
N MET A 5 -9.49 6.46 12.22
CA MET A 5 -10.78 6.13 12.83
C MET A 5 -10.55 5.28 14.07
N ASN A 6 -11.34 5.52 15.09
CA ASN A 6 -11.42 4.65 16.25
C ASN A 6 -12.76 3.89 16.21
N LYS A 7 -12.71 2.58 16.28
CA LYS A 7 -13.90 1.74 16.30
C LYS A 7 -13.84 0.82 17.53
N LYS A 8 -14.60 1.17 18.55
CA LYS A 8 -14.53 0.55 19.87
C LYS A 8 -13.12 0.71 20.46
N ASP A 9 -12.42 -0.41 20.65
CA ASP A 9 -11.09 -0.47 21.26
C ASP A 9 -9.96 -0.57 20.23
N TYR A 10 -10.26 -0.31 18.95
CA TYR A 10 -9.29 -0.45 17.85
C TYR A 10 -9.11 0.86 17.11
N ASP A 11 -7.86 1.16 16.79
CA ASP A 11 -7.52 2.17 15.82
C ASP A 11 -7.42 1.53 14.44
N ILE A 12 -8.11 2.12 13.49
CA ILE A 12 -8.14 1.67 12.09
C ILE A 12 -7.87 2.85 11.17
N LEU A 13 -7.38 2.58 9.98
CA LEU A 13 -7.25 3.59 8.95
C LEU A 13 -8.43 3.53 7.97
N ASN A 14 -8.85 4.70 7.54
CA ASN A 14 -9.80 4.85 6.45
C ASN A 14 -9.04 4.91 5.14
N THR A 15 -9.20 3.89 4.32
CA THR A 15 -8.50 3.73 3.05
C THR A 15 -9.49 3.71 1.90
N GLU A 16 -9.03 4.15 0.73
CA GLU A 16 -9.74 4.04 -0.54
C GLU A 16 -9.05 3.02 -1.43
N VAL A 17 -9.84 2.29 -2.21
CA VAL A 17 -9.31 1.41 -3.24
C VAL A 17 -8.94 2.25 -4.45
N TYR A 18 -7.72 2.05 -4.94
CA TYR A 18 -7.23 2.64 -6.18
C TYR A 18 -7.05 1.57 -7.25
N GLY A 19 -7.61 1.79 -8.43
CA GLY A 19 -7.59 0.83 -9.53
C GLY A 19 -8.54 -0.37 -9.29
N GLY A 20 -8.21 -1.51 -9.86
CA GLY A 20 -9.00 -2.74 -9.85
C GLY A 20 -8.32 -3.91 -9.13
N PRO A 21 -7.98 -3.82 -7.83
CA PRO A 21 -7.32 -4.93 -7.13
C PRO A 21 -8.30 -6.08 -6.84
N ILE A 22 -7.77 -7.29 -6.74
CA ILE A 22 -8.49 -8.42 -6.17
C ILE A 22 -8.51 -8.24 -4.65
N LEU A 23 -9.64 -7.76 -4.10
CA LEU A 23 -9.73 -7.34 -2.70
C LEU A 23 -9.43 -8.47 -1.72
N SER A 24 -9.82 -9.71 -2.03
CA SER A 24 -9.56 -10.87 -1.17
C SER A 24 -8.07 -11.13 -0.92
N THR A 25 -7.19 -10.69 -1.82
CA THR A 25 -5.74 -10.87 -1.66
C THR A 25 -5.11 -9.93 -0.64
N TRP A 26 -5.87 -9.00 -0.08
CA TRP A 26 -5.39 -8.04 0.91
C TRP A 26 -5.64 -8.48 2.35
N PHE A 27 -6.46 -9.53 2.54
CA PHE A 27 -6.80 -10.02 3.87
C PHE A 27 -5.70 -10.92 4.45
N ASP A 28 -5.65 -10.95 5.79
CA ASP A 28 -4.87 -11.87 6.63
C ASP A 28 -3.37 -11.87 6.36
N ARG A 29 -2.83 -10.77 5.86
CA ARG A 29 -1.41 -10.62 5.59
C ARG A 29 -0.84 -9.34 6.19
N PRO A 30 0.46 -9.33 6.51
CA PRO A 30 1.12 -8.13 7.00
C PRO A 30 1.20 -7.07 5.90
N LEU A 31 0.75 -5.87 6.25
CA LEU A 31 0.76 -4.71 5.38
C LEU A 31 1.62 -3.60 5.96
N SER A 32 2.15 -2.77 5.07
CA SER A 32 2.81 -1.53 5.38
C SER A 32 2.35 -0.42 4.43
N PHE A 33 3.01 0.71 4.44
CA PHE A 33 2.72 1.81 3.54
C PHE A 33 3.98 2.38 2.91
N SER A 34 3.81 2.95 1.74
CA SER A 34 4.80 3.76 1.06
C SER A 34 4.14 4.94 0.35
N GLY A 35 4.92 5.94 0.00
CA GLY A 35 4.41 7.08 -0.74
C GLY A 35 5.24 8.33 -0.54
N ARG A 36 4.59 9.49 -0.54
CA ARG A 36 5.24 10.78 -0.44
C ARG A 36 4.62 11.62 0.69
N VAL A 37 5.48 12.38 1.35
CA VAL A 37 5.11 13.29 2.42
C VAL A 37 5.65 14.68 2.07
N PHE A 38 4.82 15.68 2.21
CA PHE A 38 5.20 17.08 2.02
C PHE A 38 5.34 17.73 3.39
N VAL A 39 6.49 18.31 3.60
CA VAL A 39 6.87 18.97 4.85
C VAL A 39 7.13 20.45 4.57
N GLU A 40 6.91 21.29 5.56
CA GLU A 40 7.18 22.72 5.48
C GLU A 40 8.59 22.98 4.95
N GLY A 41 8.69 23.86 3.98
CA GLY A 41 9.93 24.28 3.35
C GLY A 41 10.27 25.72 3.67
N ASN A 42 11.20 26.28 2.92
CA ASN A 42 11.63 27.67 3.10
C ASN A 42 10.57 28.71 2.65
N SER A 43 9.53 28.28 1.96
CA SER A 43 8.38 29.11 1.59
C SER A 43 7.16 28.25 1.33
N ALA A 44 5.98 28.86 1.40
CA ALA A 44 4.69 28.18 1.15
C ALA A 44 4.61 27.53 -0.25
N PHE A 45 5.33 28.05 -1.24
CA PHE A 45 5.32 27.54 -2.60
C PHE A 45 6.45 26.52 -2.88
N LYS A 46 7.30 26.21 -1.89
CA LYS A 46 8.42 25.26 -2.03
C LYS A 46 8.48 24.30 -0.84
N PRO A 47 7.47 23.43 -0.67
CA PRO A 47 7.52 22.40 0.35
C PRO A 47 8.66 21.41 0.05
N LYS A 48 9.19 20.79 1.08
CA LYS A 48 10.10 19.67 0.96
C LYS A 48 9.30 18.40 0.72
N LYS A 49 9.68 17.62 -0.26
CA LYS A 49 9.05 16.32 -0.57
C LYS A 49 9.96 15.19 -0.10
N TYR A 50 9.41 14.29 0.68
CA TYR A 50 10.06 13.06 1.11
C TYR A 50 9.35 11.86 0.52
N PHE A 51 10.11 10.86 0.10
CA PHE A 51 9.57 9.53 -0.19
C PHE A 51 9.78 8.64 1.01
N ILE A 52 8.76 7.90 1.38
CA ILE A 52 8.78 6.98 2.50
C ILE A 52 8.39 5.58 2.02
N ASN A 53 9.10 4.59 2.53
CA ASN A 53 8.73 3.19 2.47
C ASN A 53 8.93 2.62 3.88
N TYR A 54 7.83 2.45 4.61
CA TYR A 54 7.90 2.06 6.02
C TYR A 54 8.23 0.58 6.16
N ASP A 55 9.39 0.28 6.71
CA ASP A 55 9.97 -1.08 6.72
C ASP A 55 9.58 -1.88 7.97
N LYS A 56 8.26 -1.90 8.31
CA LYS A 56 7.70 -2.72 9.38
C LYS A 56 6.33 -3.24 8.99
N ASP A 57 5.98 -4.39 9.53
CA ASP A 57 4.61 -4.92 9.50
C ASP A 57 3.77 -4.08 10.46
N LEU A 58 2.87 -3.26 9.93
CA LEU A 58 2.14 -2.27 10.71
C LEU A 58 0.64 -2.53 10.73
N PHE A 59 0.08 -3.00 9.63
CA PHE A 59 -1.35 -3.15 9.44
C PHE A 59 -1.75 -4.56 9.10
N ILE A 60 -3.01 -4.88 9.38
CA ILE A 60 -3.68 -6.09 8.91
C ILE A 60 -5.15 -5.79 8.61
N ILE A 61 -5.69 -6.38 7.56
CA ILE A 61 -7.12 -6.45 7.29
C ILE A 61 -7.55 -7.87 7.64
N PRO A 62 -8.14 -8.09 8.83
CA PRO A 62 -8.46 -9.45 9.28
C PRO A 62 -9.75 -9.97 8.66
N SER A 63 -9.77 -11.23 8.26
CA SER A 63 -10.99 -11.97 7.98
C SER A 63 -11.76 -12.28 9.25
N LEU A 64 -13.07 -12.39 9.15
CA LEU A 64 -13.88 -12.95 10.20
C LEU A 64 -13.71 -14.47 10.26
N CYS A 65 -13.72 -15.02 11.46
CA CYS A 65 -13.69 -16.47 11.62
C CYS A 65 -14.97 -17.12 11.05
N ILE A 66 -14.87 -18.40 10.67
CA ILE A 66 -15.98 -19.16 10.08
C ILE A 66 -17.27 -19.13 10.90
N HIS A 67 -17.16 -19.05 12.22
CA HIS A 67 -18.33 -18.99 13.12
C HIS A 67 -19.12 -17.69 13.01
N GLN A 68 -18.47 -16.61 12.56
CA GLN A 68 -19.10 -15.30 12.36
C GLN A 68 -19.50 -15.06 10.90
N ASN A 69 -18.93 -15.83 9.97
CA ASN A 69 -19.21 -15.73 8.54
C ASN A 69 -19.26 -17.14 7.90
N ARG A 70 -20.32 -17.88 8.18
CA ARG A 70 -20.44 -19.28 7.76
C ARG A 70 -20.51 -19.49 6.26
N GLY A 71 -20.97 -18.47 5.51
CA GLY A 71 -21.07 -18.50 4.05
C GLY A 71 -19.80 -18.04 3.32
N VAL A 72 -18.70 -17.79 4.05
CA VAL A 72 -17.49 -17.23 3.42
C VAL A 72 -16.92 -18.10 2.29
N ASN A 73 -17.05 -19.43 2.40
CA ASN A 73 -16.56 -20.38 1.40
C ASN A 73 -17.52 -20.54 0.21
N ASP A 74 -18.74 -20.04 0.29
CA ASP A 74 -19.73 -20.05 -0.80
C ASP A 74 -19.64 -18.77 -1.66
N GLY A 75 -18.77 -17.87 -1.31
CA GLY A 75 -18.52 -16.58 -1.94
C GLY A 75 -18.68 -15.41 -0.98
N MET A 76 -17.75 -14.48 -1.02
CA MET A 76 -17.76 -13.28 -0.17
C MET A 76 -17.87 -12.03 -1.01
N ALA A 77 -18.99 -11.31 -0.88
CA ALA A 77 -19.12 -9.96 -1.43
C ALA A 77 -18.38 -8.97 -0.52
N ILE A 78 -17.18 -8.56 -0.94
CA ILE A 78 -16.34 -7.63 -0.18
C ILE A 78 -16.80 -6.20 -0.48
N ASN A 79 -17.14 -5.45 0.56
CA ASN A 79 -17.37 -4.01 0.46
C ASN A 79 -16.07 -3.25 0.73
N ALA A 80 -15.54 -2.59 -0.30
CA ALA A 80 -14.27 -1.89 -0.23
C ALA A 80 -14.17 -0.82 0.87
N GLN A 81 -15.29 -0.17 1.24
CA GLN A 81 -15.30 0.89 2.24
C GLN A 81 -15.47 0.37 3.68
N LYS A 82 -15.98 -0.84 3.84
CA LYS A 82 -16.31 -1.38 5.16
C LYS A 82 -15.38 -2.52 5.59
N ASP A 83 -15.02 -3.36 4.64
CA ASP A 83 -14.35 -4.63 4.91
C ASP A 83 -12.83 -4.56 4.70
N THR A 84 -12.33 -3.52 4.00
CA THR A 84 -10.89 -3.37 3.70
C THR A 84 -10.21 -2.31 4.57
N LEU A 85 -10.74 -2.02 5.74
CA LEU A 85 -10.15 -1.07 6.67
C LEU A 85 -9.06 -1.74 7.52
N PRO A 86 -7.78 -1.35 7.38
CA PRO A 86 -6.70 -1.99 8.11
C PRO A 86 -6.70 -1.61 9.59
N LEU A 87 -6.54 -2.61 10.43
CA LEU A 87 -6.25 -2.45 11.85
C LEU A 87 -4.80 -2.00 12.01
N VAL A 88 -4.56 -1.09 12.95
CA VAL A 88 -3.21 -0.59 13.27
C VAL A 88 -2.83 -0.76 14.73
N SER A 89 -3.75 -0.60 15.66
CA SER A 89 -3.46 -0.76 17.09
C SER A 89 -4.72 -1.06 17.91
N ILE A 90 -4.50 -1.44 19.17
CA ILE A 90 -5.53 -1.52 20.18
C ILE A 90 -5.49 -0.21 20.99
N SER A 91 -6.57 0.54 20.94
CA SER A 91 -6.70 1.80 21.66
C SER A 91 -7.24 1.52 23.07
N LYS A 92 -6.37 1.07 23.97
CA LYS A 92 -6.67 1.06 25.41
C LYS A 92 -6.18 2.39 25.96
N ASP A 93 -7.05 3.19 26.47
CA ASP A 93 -6.74 4.49 27.07
C ASP A 93 -6.16 5.53 26.09
N LYS A 94 -6.47 6.73 26.23
CA LYS A 94 -6.05 8.01 25.64
C LYS A 94 -4.95 8.08 24.55
N ASN A 95 -4.17 7.03 24.32
CA ASN A 95 -3.11 6.98 23.29
C ASN A 95 -3.66 6.42 21.99
N LYS A 96 -4.41 7.25 21.27
CA LYS A 96 -4.83 6.91 19.90
C LYS A 96 -3.63 6.89 18.97
N PHE A 97 -3.65 5.97 18.02
CA PHE A 97 -2.69 5.99 16.92
C PHE A 97 -2.77 7.31 16.16
N SER A 98 -1.64 7.89 15.83
CA SER A 98 -1.53 9.04 14.93
C SER A 98 -0.54 8.72 13.81
N LEU A 99 -1.05 8.72 12.58
CA LEU A 99 -0.26 8.53 11.38
C LEU A 99 0.71 9.69 11.19
N THR A 100 0.27 10.92 11.47
CA THR A 100 1.11 12.10 11.38
C THR A 100 2.27 12.05 12.38
N ALA A 101 2.02 11.61 13.61
CA ALA A 101 3.09 11.41 14.61
C ALA A 101 4.09 10.32 14.17
N LEU A 102 3.61 9.23 13.57
CA LEU A 102 4.47 8.18 13.01
C LEU A 102 5.36 8.71 11.88
N LEU A 103 4.77 9.46 10.95
CA LEU A 103 5.50 10.09 9.85
C LEU A 103 6.55 11.09 10.35
N ALA A 104 6.17 11.92 11.31
CA ALA A 104 7.07 12.91 11.92
C ALA A 104 8.30 12.24 12.57
N LYS A 105 8.06 11.16 13.30
CA LYS A 105 9.12 10.35 13.91
C LYS A 105 10.06 9.73 12.88
N GLU A 106 9.49 9.16 11.81
CA GLU A 106 10.26 8.50 10.76
C GLU A 106 11.11 9.49 9.97
N LEU A 107 10.55 10.65 9.65
CA LEU A 107 11.23 11.71 8.90
C LEU A 107 12.09 12.62 9.76
N LYS A 108 12.05 12.46 11.10
CA LYS A 108 12.77 13.30 12.09
C LYS A 108 12.43 14.79 11.97
N VAL A 109 11.15 15.07 11.78
CA VAL A 109 10.56 16.42 11.71
C VAL A 109 9.51 16.58 12.81
N LYS A 110 9.03 17.81 13.01
CA LYS A 110 7.88 18.04 13.90
C LYS A 110 6.59 17.67 13.22
N GLU A 111 5.63 17.19 13.96
CA GLU A 111 4.30 16.84 13.46
C GLU A 111 3.61 18.03 12.78
N SER A 112 3.78 19.23 13.35
CA SER A 112 3.27 20.48 12.81
C SER A 112 3.88 20.92 11.48
N GLU A 113 5.03 20.37 11.11
CA GLU A 113 5.71 20.66 9.84
C GLU A 113 5.18 19.81 8.68
N ILE A 114 4.39 18.77 8.96
CA ILE A 114 3.79 17.91 7.92
C ILE A 114 2.58 18.64 7.33
N LEU A 115 2.66 18.95 6.05
CA LEU A 115 1.60 19.66 5.32
C LEU A 115 0.57 18.73 4.71
N SER A 116 1.04 17.65 4.09
CA SER A 116 0.20 16.64 3.46
C SER A 116 0.99 15.37 3.18
N TYR A 117 0.27 14.31 2.85
CA TYR A 117 0.87 13.05 2.41
C TYR A 117 -0.06 12.33 1.43
N ASP A 118 0.55 11.50 0.61
CA ASP A 118 -0.11 10.62 -0.33
C ASP A 118 0.56 9.26 -0.18
N LEU A 119 -0.13 8.34 0.48
CA LEU A 119 0.38 7.06 0.93
C LEU A 119 -0.50 5.93 0.43
N SER A 120 0.14 4.86 -0.01
CA SER A 120 -0.52 3.63 -0.42
C SER A 120 -0.11 2.46 0.47
N LEU A 121 -1.05 1.61 0.81
CA LEU A 121 -0.76 0.34 1.46
C LEU A 121 -0.08 -0.60 0.47
N HIS A 122 0.79 -1.46 0.99
CA HIS A 122 1.36 -2.56 0.21
C HIS A 122 1.55 -3.80 1.08
N SER A 123 1.49 -4.98 0.46
CA SER A 123 1.85 -6.22 1.12
C SER A 123 3.35 -6.25 1.40
N ARG A 124 3.71 -6.79 2.56
CA ARG A 124 5.09 -7.04 2.98
C ARG A 124 5.63 -8.37 2.47
N GLU A 125 4.78 -9.20 1.92
CA GLU A 125 5.21 -10.48 1.34
C GLU A 125 6.14 -10.24 0.16
N LYS A 126 7.27 -10.91 0.19
CA LYS A 126 8.26 -10.87 -0.91
C LYS A 126 7.87 -11.84 -2.00
N GLY A 127 8.23 -11.51 -3.25
CA GLY A 127 8.15 -12.45 -4.33
C GLY A 127 9.06 -13.66 -4.11
N CYS A 128 8.65 -14.81 -4.64
CA CYS A 128 9.44 -16.03 -4.59
C CYS A 128 9.31 -16.83 -5.88
N ILE A 129 10.28 -17.68 -6.12
CA ILE A 129 10.23 -18.74 -7.14
C ILE A 129 9.70 -19.99 -6.45
N LEU A 130 8.81 -20.71 -7.11
CA LEU A 130 8.17 -21.90 -6.58
C LEU A 130 7.87 -22.92 -7.70
N GLY A 131 7.48 -24.12 -7.30
CA GLY A 131 7.27 -25.27 -8.19
C GLY A 131 8.27 -26.37 -7.90
N ALA A 132 7.97 -27.59 -8.37
CA ALA A 132 8.87 -28.73 -8.17
C ALA A 132 10.22 -28.55 -8.86
N ASN A 133 10.28 -27.74 -9.92
CA ASN A 133 11.48 -27.45 -10.70
C ASN A 133 11.68 -25.93 -10.87
N ASP A 134 11.21 -25.13 -9.93
CA ASP A 134 11.33 -23.66 -9.95
C ASP A 134 10.68 -22.97 -11.16
N GLU A 135 9.54 -23.52 -11.66
CA GLU A 135 8.91 -23.06 -12.90
C GLU A 135 7.99 -21.85 -12.72
N PHE A 136 7.64 -21.48 -11.49
CA PHE A 136 6.66 -20.43 -11.22
C PHE A 136 7.27 -19.26 -10.46
N ILE A 137 6.72 -18.09 -10.71
CA ILE A 137 7.00 -16.86 -9.96
C ILE A 137 5.71 -16.47 -9.23
N SER A 138 5.81 -16.30 -7.91
CA SER A 138 4.74 -15.76 -7.09
C SER A 138 5.16 -14.39 -6.58
N VAL A 139 4.50 -13.36 -7.06
CA VAL A 139 4.74 -11.96 -6.65
C VAL A 139 3.50 -11.13 -6.93
N GLY A 140 3.28 -10.11 -6.12
CA GLY A 140 2.23 -9.14 -6.37
C GLY A 140 2.51 -8.27 -7.59
N ARG A 141 1.45 -7.72 -8.19
CA ARG A 141 1.53 -6.71 -9.26
C ARG A 141 2.16 -7.21 -10.58
N LEU A 142 2.06 -8.50 -10.89
CA LEU A 142 2.44 -9.01 -12.20
C LEU A 142 1.63 -8.33 -13.32
N ASP A 143 0.39 -8.10 -13.10
CA ASP A 143 -0.41 -7.14 -13.85
C ASP A 143 -0.19 -5.75 -13.20
N ASN A 144 0.44 -4.77 -13.88
CA ASN A 144 0.91 -4.85 -15.28
C ASN A 144 2.45 -4.87 -15.41
N LEU A 145 3.18 -5.06 -14.31
CA LEU A 145 4.65 -4.99 -14.31
C LEU A 145 5.30 -5.99 -15.29
N ALA A 146 4.70 -7.16 -15.52
CA ALA A 146 5.22 -8.13 -16.48
C ALA A 146 5.19 -7.57 -17.91
N ALA A 147 4.09 -6.93 -18.30
CA ALA A 147 3.96 -6.31 -19.62
C ALA A 147 4.91 -5.12 -19.78
N PHE A 148 5.05 -4.30 -18.74
CA PHE A 148 6.00 -3.17 -18.75
C PHE A 148 7.46 -3.63 -18.83
N HIS A 149 7.81 -4.70 -18.10
CA HIS A 149 9.14 -5.32 -18.18
C HIS A 149 9.45 -5.83 -19.60
N ALA A 150 8.50 -6.52 -20.24
CA ALA A 150 8.67 -7.00 -21.61
C ALA A 150 8.84 -5.84 -22.59
N SER A 151 8.07 -4.77 -22.46
CA SER A 151 8.16 -3.57 -23.29
C SER A 151 9.50 -2.86 -23.12
N LEU A 152 9.98 -2.74 -21.88
CA LEU A 152 11.27 -2.11 -21.58
C LEU A 152 12.43 -2.92 -22.16
N ASN A 153 12.43 -4.24 -21.99
CA ASN A 153 13.45 -5.10 -22.57
C ASN A 153 13.46 -5.05 -24.10
N SER A 154 12.28 -5.03 -24.74
CA SER A 154 12.17 -4.87 -26.19
C SER A 154 12.81 -3.55 -26.66
N LEU A 155 12.67 -2.47 -25.90
CA LEU A 155 13.31 -1.20 -26.22
C LEU A 155 14.85 -1.26 -26.04
N ILE A 156 15.31 -1.92 -24.97
CA ILE A 156 16.76 -2.08 -24.70
C ILE A 156 17.42 -2.95 -25.78
N ASP A 157 16.75 -4.03 -26.18
CA ASP A 157 17.27 -4.98 -27.17
C ASP A 157 17.16 -4.49 -28.62
N ASN A 158 16.38 -3.43 -28.85
CA ASN A 158 16.21 -2.85 -30.18
C ASN A 158 17.51 -2.22 -30.68
N LYS A 159 18.08 -2.82 -31.71
CA LYS A 159 19.32 -2.36 -32.37
C LYS A 159 19.03 -1.44 -33.56
N ASP A 160 17.77 -1.32 -33.99
CA ASP A 160 17.41 -0.42 -35.08
C ASP A 160 17.37 1.03 -34.60
N LYS A 161 18.36 1.81 -35.05
CA LYS A 161 18.50 3.24 -34.68
C LYS A 161 17.94 4.18 -35.74
N LYS A 162 17.25 3.69 -36.75
CA LYS A 162 16.68 4.51 -37.82
C LYS A 162 15.48 5.34 -37.38
N ASN A 163 14.74 4.83 -36.39
CA ASN A 163 13.56 5.49 -35.89
C ASN A 163 13.68 5.74 -34.36
N THR A 164 12.99 6.77 -33.88
CA THR A 164 12.85 7.00 -32.45
C THR A 164 11.84 6.01 -31.89
N CYS A 165 12.27 5.16 -30.96
CA CYS A 165 11.41 4.22 -30.24
C CYS A 165 11.18 4.74 -28.82
N ILE A 166 9.91 4.72 -28.39
CA ILE A 166 9.51 5.22 -27.08
C ILE A 166 8.65 4.13 -26.42
N VAL A 167 8.95 3.84 -25.15
CA VAL A 167 8.09 3.05 -24.26
C VAL A 167 7.63 3.96 -23.14
N VAL A 168 6.34 3.97 -22.89
CA VAL A 168 5.72 4.79 -21.84
C VAL A 168 4.88 3.90 -20.94
N GLY A 169 5.09 4.00 -19.63
CA GLY A 169 4.23 3.42 -18.61
C GLY A 169 3.38 4.51 -17.98
N TYR A 170 2.09 4.28 -17.89
CA TYR A 170 1.15 5.14 -17.18
C TYR A 170 0.71 4.46 -15.87
N ASP A 171 0.62 5.27 -14.81
CA ASP A 171 -0.01 4.89 -13.54
C ASP A 171 -1.40 5.54 -13.47
#